data_7c58c558f8201a6c138b5b6ffcfa3cec
#
_entry.id   7c58c558f8201a6c138b5b6ffcfa3cec
#
_cell.length_a   1.000
_cell.length_b   1.000
_cell.length_c   1.000
_cell.angle_alpha   90.00
_cell.angle_beta   90.00
_cell.angle_gamma   90.00
#
_symmetry.space_group_name_H-M   'P 1'
#
loop_
_entity.id
_entity.type
_entity.pdbx_description
1 polymer ?
#
loop_
_entity_poly.entity_id
_entity_poly.type
_entity_poly.pdbx_seq_one_letter_code
_entity_poly.pdbx_strand_id
1 'polypeptide(L)'
;MQTAVALITVVFLFNLLPAFAPPTWSILVLFAINSNLHPLIIIILGAISAGAGRYCLARATSLLRFRIKGKTLENLKSAQLLLEEKSSRKILVLVLFIISPLPSAQLFEAAGLIGTKLLPLTLAFFSGRLVTYSFYVTGASELKAHGIGELITKQFTSIWAIVFQILMITGVILLTRINWSRFLKTRKLQS
;
A
#
# COMPACT_ATOMS: atom_id res chain seq x y z
N MET A 1 -0.98 25.05 -8.76
CA MET A 1 0.12 24.75 -7.81
C MET A 1 -0.37 24.15 -6.50
N GLN A 2 -1.36 24.72 -5.82
CA GLN A 2 -1.89 24.22 -4.54
C GLN A 2 -2.32 22.74 -4.59
N THR A 3 -3.04 22.33 -5.63
CA THR A 3 -3.51 20.95 -5.79
C THR A 3 -2.37 19.92 -5.91
N ALA A 4 -1.28 20.27 -6.62
CA ALA A 4 -0.12 19.40 -6.76
C ALA A 4 0.64 19.27 -5.42
N VAL A 5 0.75 20.37 -4.67
CA VAL A 5 1.34 20.35 -3.32
C VAL A 5 0.50 19.51 -2.37
N ALA A 6 -0.83 19.66 -2.41
CA ALA A 6 -1.75 18.84 -1.62
C ALA A 6 -1.61 17.34 -1.94
N LEU A 7 -1.55 16.99 -3.22
CA LEU A 7 -1.33 15.60 -3.67
C LEU A 7 -0.01 15.04 -3.10
N ILE A 8 1.10 15.76 -3.27
CA ILE A 8 2.41 15.36 -2.76
C ILE A 8 2.36 15.12 -1.26
N THR A 9 1.81 16.10 -0.51
CA THR A 9 1.75 16.06 0.95
C THR A 9 0.89 14.89 1.43
N VAL A 10 -0.31 14.75 0.89
CA VAL A 10 -1.24 13.68 1.30
C VAL A 10 -0.65 12.31 1.00
N VAL A 11 -0.15 12.09 -0.22
CA VAL A 11 0.44 10.79 -0.61
C VAL A 11 1.67 10.48 0.22
N PHE A 12 2.54 11.46 0.46
CA PHE A 12 3.73 11.30 1.30
C PHE A 12 3.34 10.89 2.73
N LEU A 13 2.45 11.64 3.38
CA LEU A 13 2.03 11.39 4.75
C LEU A 13 1.39 10.00 4.91
N PHE A 14 0.48 9.61 4.01
CA PHE A 14 -0.12 8.28 4.07
C PHE A 14 0.90 7.15 3.84
N ASN A 15 1.92 7.38 3.02
CA ASN A 15 2.99 6.39 2.84
C ASN A 15 4.04 6.40 3.95
N LEU A 16 4.08 7.43 4.78
CA LEU A 16 4.89 7.47 6.00
C LEU A 16 4.27 6.66 7.14
N LEU A 17 2.96 6.42 7.10
CA LEU A 17 2.26 5.64 8.14
C LEU A 17 2.64 4.15 8.06
N PRO A 18 2.94 3.52 9.22
CA PRO A 18 3.33 2.11 9.28
C PRO A 18 2.16 1.16 8.98
N ALA A 19 0.93 1.54 9.35
CA ALA A 19 -0.26 0.73 9.17
C ALA A 19 -1.52 1.62 9.00
N PHE A 20 -2.63 0.98 8.60
CA PHE A 20 -3.96 1.60 8.51
C PHE A 20 -4.08 2.79 7.54
N ALA A 21 -3.11 3.00 6.66
CA ALA A 21 -3.23 3.99 5.60
C ALA A 21 -4.18 3.48 4.49
N PRO A 22 -5.05 4.34 3.95
CA PRO A 22 -5.85 3.98 2.79
C PRO A 22 -4.94 3.62 1.59
N PRO A 23 -5.41 2.78 0.67
CA PRO A 23 -4.63 2.44 -0.52
C PRO A 23 -4.30 3.70 -1.32
N THR A 24 -3.02 3.94 -1.60
CA THR A 24 -2.57 5.16 -2.28
C THR A 24 -3.24 5.37 -3.65
N TRP A 25 -3.55 4.28 -4.37
CA TRP A 25 -4.26 4.37 -5.65
C TRP A 25 -5.63 5.05 -5.53
N SER A 26 -6.37 4.82 -4.43
CA SER A 26 -7.68 5.45 -4.23
C SER A 26 -7.57 6.96 -4.04
N ILE A 27 -6.52 7.42 -3.36
CA ILE A 27 -6.21 8.84 -3.23
C ILE A 27 -5.92 9.45 -4.60
N LEU A 28 -5.10 8.79 -5.43
CA LEU A 28 -4.77 9.28 -6.77
C LEU A 28 -5.99 9.32 -7.68
N VAL A 29 -6.87 8.33 -7.60
CA VAL A 29 -8.16 8.31 -8.32
C VAL A 29 -9.03 9.51 -7.91
N LEU A 30 -9.12 9.81 -6.61
CA LEU A 30 -9.84 11.00 -6.13
C LEU A 30 -9.26 12.29 -6.70
N PHE A 31 -7.94 12.43 -6.77
CA PHE A 31 -7.30 13.58 -7.40
C PHE A 31 -7.55 13.62 -8.91
N ALA A 32 -7.53 12.48 -9.60
CA ALA A 32 -7.80 12.41 -11.04
C ALA A 32 -9.23 12.87 -11.36
N ILE A 33 -10.21 12.46 -10.57
CA ILE A 33 -11.62 12.83 -10.77
C ILE A 33 -11.87 14.30 -10.38
N ASN A 34 -11.33 14.76 -9.24
CA ASN A 34 -11.71 16.04 -8.64
C ASN A 34 -10.74 17.20 -8.95
N SER A 35 -9.67 16.96 -9.69
CA SER A 35 -8.73 18.01 -10.06
C SER A 35 -8.60 18.17 -11.58
N ASN A 36 -8.01 19.30 -12.00
CA ASN A 36 -7.66 19.58 -13.39
C ASN A 36 -6.18 19.28 -13.68
N LEU A 37 -5.52 18.50 -12.81
CA LEU A 37 -4.15 18.07 -13.05
C LEU A 37 -4.11 17.05 -14.18
N HIS A 38 -3.11 17.19 -15.05
CA HIS A 38 -2.87 16.21 -16.10
C HIS A 38 -2.58 14.84 -15.47
N PRO A 39 -3.14 13.73 -15.99
CA PRO A 39 -2.96 12.38 -15.44
C PRO A 39 -1.49 11.99 -15.21
N LEU A 40 -0.60 12.32 -16.14
CA LEU A 40 0.84 12.04 -16.00
C LEU A 40 1.46 12.73 -14.78
N ILE A 41 1.03 13.96 -14.46
CA ILE A 41 1.51 14.69 -13.29
C ILE A 41 1.07 13.97 -12.01
N ILE A 42 -0.19 13.51 -11.95
CA ILE A 42 -0.72 12.75 -10.80
C ILE A 42 0.07 11.45 -10.61
N ILE A 43 0.33 10.72 -11.69
CA ILE A 43 1.08 9.45 -11.68
C ILE A 43 2.50 9.67 -11.17
N ILE A 44 3.23 10.60 -11.76
CA ILE A 44 4.65 10.83 -11.45
C ILE A 44 4.80 11.37 -10.03
N LEU A 45 4.05 12.43 -9.67
CA LEU A 45 4.12 13.01 -8.34
C LEU A 45 3.63 12.03 -7.27
N GLY A 46 2.58 11.25 -7.58
CA GLY A 46 2.09 10.20 -6.70
C GLY A 46 3.13 9.11 -6.44
N ALA A 47 3.80 8.63 -7.49
CA ALA A 47 4.83 7.59 -7.36
C ALA A 47 6.06 8.09 -6.60
N ILE A 48 6.53 9.31 -6.88
CA ILE A 48 7.66 9.95 -6.18
C ILE A 48 7.32 10.12 -4.69
N SER A 49 6.15 10.69 -4.39
CA SER A 49 5.72 10.95 -3.02
C SER A 49 5.53 9.66 -2.22
N ALA A 50 4.95 8.63 -2.85
CA ALA A 50 4.80 7.32 -2.23
C ALA A 50 6.17 6.67 -1.94
N GLY A 51 7.09 6.70 -2.90
CA GLY A 51 8.46 6.20 -2.74
C GLY A 51 9.22 6.92 -1.63
N ALA A 52 9.14 8.25 -1.60
CA ALA A 52 9.75 9.07 -0.56
C ALA A 52 9.18 8.75 0.84
N GLY A 53 7.86 8.65 0.96
CA GLY A 53 7.21 8.28 2.23
C GLY A 53 7.64 6.90 2.74
N ARG A 54 7.69 5.89 1.86
CA ARG A 54 8.16 4.54 2.21
C ARG A 54 9.66 4.51 2.56
N TYR A 55 10.47 5.28 1.84
CA TYR A 55 11.89 5.42 2.18
C TYR A 55 12.07 6.04 3.56
N CYS A 56 11.36 7.11 3.88
CA CYS A 56 11.39 7.75 5.19
C CYS A 56 10.92 6.80 6.31
N LEU A 57 9.84 6.03 6.07
CA LEU A 57 9.38 5.00 6.99
C LEU A 57 10.47 3.96 7.29
N ALA A 58 11.11 3.43 6.25
CA ALA A 58 12.20 2.47 6.41
C ALA A 58 13.42 3.06 7.14
N ARG A 59 13.72 4.33 6.91
CA ARG A 59 14.78 5.04 7.65
C ARG A 59 14.42 5.23 9.12
N ALA A 60 13.17 5.60 9.41
CA ALA A 60 12.69 5.72 10.78
C ALA A 60 12.76 4.38 11.52
N THR A 61 12.33 3.29 10.89
CA THR A 61 12.43 1.95 11.49
C THR A 61 13.87 1.46 11.62
N SER A 62 14.78 1.87 10.73
CA SER A 62 16.21 1.54 10.86
C SER A 62 16.84 2.10 12.14
N LEU A 63 16.33 3.24 12.63
CA LEU A 63 16.79 3.82 13.91
C LEU A 63 16.36 2.96 15.10
N LEU A 64 15.27 2.19 14.99
CA LEU A 64 14.83 1.27 16.02
C LEU A 64 15.68 0.00 16.09
N ARG A 65 16.47 -0.29 15.06
CA ARG A 65 17.38 -1.44 15.00
C ARG A 65 18.34 -1.48 16.18
N PHE A 66 18.79 -0.33 16.67
CA PHE A 66 19.69 -0.24 17.83
C PHE A 66 19.09 -0.77 19.13
N ARG A 67 17.76 -0.86 19.21
CA ARG A 67 17.04 -1.42 20.36
C ARG A 67 16.85 -2.94 20.28
N ILE A 68 17.10 -3.55 19.12
CA ILE A 68 16.93 -4.99 18.90
C ILE A 68 18.23 -5.69 19.31
N LYS A 69 18.14 -6.64 20.23
CA LYS A 69 19.29 -7.41 20.79
C LYS A 69 19.02 -8.92 20.72
N GLY A 70 20.08 -9.72 20.88
CA GLY A 70 20.02 -11.18 21.01
C GLY A 70 19.61 -11.91 19.73
N LYS A 71 18.92 -13.03 19.87
CA LYS A 71 18.51 -13.93 18.76
C LYS A 71 17.79 -13.23 17.61
N THR A 72 16.99 -12.20 17.91
CA THR A 72 16.28 -11.42 16.89
C THR A 72 17.25 -10.70 15.97
N LEU A 73 18.33 -10.13 16.51
CA LEU A 73 19.36 -9.45 15.70
C LEU A 73 20.12 -10.45 14.82
N GLU A 74 20.42 -11.65 15.31
CA GLU A 74 21.09 -12.70 14.52
C GLU A 74 20.20 -13.18 13.37
N ASN A 75 18.91 -13.41 13.63
CA ASN A 75 17.94 -13.77 12.60
C ASN A 75 17.79 -12.68 11.53
N LEU A 76 17.79 -11.39 11.93
CA LEU A 76 17.74 -10.26 11.01
C LEU A 76 19.01 -10.18 10.15
N LYS A 77 20.20 -10.40 10.72
CA LYS A 77 21.47 -10.46 9.96
C LYS A 77 21.47 -11.60 8.95
N SER A 78 21.01 -12.79 9.36
CA SER A 78 20.90 -13.94 8.47
C SER A 78 19.94 -13.67 7.30
N ALA A 79 18.79 -13.03 7.57
CA ALA A 79 17.85 -12.61 6.53
C ALA A 79 18.47 -11.58 5.57
N GLN A 80 19.28 -10.64 6.09
CA GLN A 80 19.99 -9.65 5.27
C GLN A 80 20.96 -10.35 4.29
N LEU A 81 21.80 -11.26 4.77
CA LEU A 81 22.73 -12.02 3.94
C LEU A 81 22.01 -12.80 2.84
N LEU A 82 20.92 -13.47 3.18
CA LEU A 82 20.11 -14.21 2.20
C LEU A 82 19.50 -13.32 1.10
N LEU A 83 19.16 -12.07 1.40
CA LEU A 83 18.61 -11.12 0.44
C LEU A 83 19.69 -10.48 -0.45
N GLU A 84 20.91 -10.34 0.05
CA GLU A 84 22.02 -9.71 -0.67
C GLU A 84 22.76 -10.68 -1.61
N GLU A 85 22.68 -12.00 -1.38
CA GLU A 85 23.56 -13.01 -1.99
C GLU A 85 23.21 -13.37 -3.46
N LYS A 86 22.01 -13.12 -3.97
CA LYS A 86 21.65 -13.46 -5.37
C LYS A 86 20.89 -12.36 -6.10
N SER A 87 21.41 -11.99 -7.30
CA SER A 87 20.80 -11.01 -8.21
C SER A 87 19.37 -11.41 -8.65
N SER A 88 19.10 -12.71 -8.82
CA SER A 88 17.76 -13.23 -9.16
C SER A 88 16.70 -12.92 -8.08
N ARG A 89 17.08 -12.77 -6.82
CA ARG A 89 16.15 -12.42 -5.73
C ARG A 89 15.70 -10.97 -5.79
N LYS A 90 16.50 -10.07 -6.37
CA LYS A 90 16.12 -8.67 -6.62
C LYS A 90 14.96 -8.59 -7.60
N ILE A 91 15.00 -9.39 -8.66
CA ILE A 91 13.91 -9.48 -9.64
C ILE A 91 12.66 -10.08 -8.99
N LEU A 92 12.80 -11.13 -8.18
CA LEU A 92 11.68 -11.72 -7.44
C LEU A 92 11.00 -10.70 -6.51
N VAL A 93 11.78 -9.90 -5.78
CA VAL A 93 11.25 -8.83 -4.92
C VAL A 93 10.51 -7.79 -5.77
N LEU A 94 11.03 -7.42 -6.93
CA LEU A 94 10.41 -6.48 -7.87
C LEU A 94 9.08 -7.02 -8.40
N VAL A 95 9.03 -8.28 -8.80
CA VAL A 95 7.82 -8.98 -9.24
C VAL A 95 6.80 -9.08 -8.09
N LEU A 96 7.25 -9.40 -6.89
CA LEU A 96 6.40 -9.40 -5.70
C LEU A 96 5.80 -8.03 -5.41
N PHE A 97 6.54 -6.93 -5.61
CA PHE A 97 5.97 -5.57 -5.46
C PHE A 97 4.92 -5.23 -6.51
N ILE A 98 5.06 -5.75 -7.72
CA ILE A 98 4.11 -5.48 -8.81
C ILE A 98 2.83 -6.30 -8.63
N ILE A 99 2.94 -7.58 -8.25
CA ILE A 99 1.84 -8.55 -8.25
C ILE A 99 1.22 -8.73 -6.85
N SER A 100 2.01 -8.54 -5.78
CA SER A 100 1.59 -8.91 -4.43
C SER A 100 0.66 -7.88 -3.77
N PRO A 101 -0.44 -8.32 -3.17
CA PRO A 101 -1.25 -7.52 -2.27
C PRO A 101 -0.58 -7.25 -0.91
N LEU A 102 0.68 -7.67 -0.72
CA LEU A 102 1.41 -7.44 0.53
C LEU A 102 1.48 -5.95 0.86
N PRO A 103 1.15 -5.57 2.09
CA PRO A 103 1.23 -4.18 2.52
C PRO A 103 2.67 -3.68 2.40
N SER A 104 2.93 -2.77 1.47
CA SER A 104 4.26 -2.23 1.22
C SER A 104 4.91 -1.60 2.46
N ALA A 105 4.10 -1.11 3.41
CA ALA A 105 4.57 -0.59 4.68
C ALA A 105 5.44 -1.62 5.42
N GLN A 106 4.90 -2.81 5.64
CA GLN A 106 5.56 -3.87 6.39
C GLN A 106 6.88 -4.33 5.75
N LEU A 107 6.93 -4.35 4.40
CA LEU A 107 8.15 -4.66 3.68
C LEU A 107 9.23 -3.59 3.91
N PHE A 108 8.87 -2.32 3.87
CA PHE A 108 9.81 -1.23 4.12
C PHE A 108 10.24 -1.15 5.58
N GLU A 109 9.34 -1.42 6.52
CA GLU A 109 9.66 -1.55 7.95
C GLU A 109 10.64 -2.69 8.19
N ALA A 110 10.37 -3.86 7.65
CA ALA A 110 11.26 -5.01 7.75
C ALA A 110 12.63 -4.72 7.12
N ALA A 111 12.67 -4.10 5.94
CA ALA A 111 13.91 -3.70 5.28
C ALA A 111 14.74 -2.72 6.13
N GLY A 112 14.09 -1.76 6.79
CA GLY A 112 14.73 -0.84 7.73
C GLY A 112 15.31 -1.56 8.95
N LEU A 113 14.54 -2.46 9.59
CA LEU A 113 14.98 -3.24 10.74
C LEU A 113 16.11 -4.21 10.38
N ILE A 114 16.03 -4.88 9.24
CA ILE A 114 17.07 -5.79 8.73
C ILE A 114 18.35 -5.00 8.36
N GLY A 115 18.20 -3.75 7.89
CA GLY A 115 19.32 -2.90 7.47
C GLY A 115 19.78 -3.18 6.04
N THR A 116 18.86 -3.58 5.16
CA THR A 116 19.14 -3.75 3.73
C THR A 116 19.33 -2.40 3.02
N LYS A 117 19.91 -2.44 1.82
CA LYS A 117 20.03 -1.23 0.98
C LYS A 117 18.66 -0.75 0.55
N LEU A 118 18.21 0.37 1.11
CA LEU A 118 16.84 0.91 0.88
C LEU A 118 16.65 1.46 -0.53
N LEU A 119 17.68 2.01 -1.16
CA LEU A 119 17.57 2.67 -2.46
C LEU A 119 17.10 1.72 -3.57
N PRO A 120 17.70 0.52 -3.76
CA PRO A 120 17.19 -0.44 -4.76
C PRO A 120 15.74 -0.87 -4.51
N LEU A 121 15.37 -1.06 -3.24
CA LEU A 121 14.01 -1.40 -2.84
C LEU A 121 13.03 -0.27 -3.19
N THR A 122 13.41 0.99 -2.90
CA THR A 122 12.60 2.17 -3.22
C THR A 122 12.44 2.37 -4.72
N LEU A 123 13.49 2.17 -5.51
CA LEU A 123 13.41 2.24 -6.96
C LEU A 123 12.52 1.15 -7.56
N ALA A 124 12.61 -0.08 -7.03
CA ALA A 124 11.73 -1.18 -7.42
C ALA A 124 10.26 -0.86 -7.11
N PHE A 125 9.99 -0.35 -5.90
CA PHE A 125 8.67 0.10 -5.49
C PHE A 125 8.14 1.23 -6.38
N PHE A 126 8.95 2.26 -6.61
CA PHE A 126 8.61 3.39 -7.49
C PHE A 126 8.23 2.92 -8.90
N SER A 127 9.03 2.05 -9.52
CA SER A 127 8.76 1.50 -10.85
C SER A 127 7.45 0.71 -10.89
N GLY A 128 7.20 -0.13 -9.90
CA GLY A 128 5.94 -0.86 -9.78
C GLY A 128 4.73 0.07 -9.59
N ARG A 129 4.92 1.17 -8.83
CA ARG A 129 3.87 2.17 -8.62
C ARG A 129 3.59 3.01 -9.87
N LEU A 130 4.60 3.32 -10.68
CA LEU A 130 4.37 3.97 -11.97
C LEU A 130 3.41 3.15 -12.83
N VAL A 131 3.64 1.84 -12.93
CA VAL A 131 2.78 0.94 -13.71
C VAL A 131 1.37 0.90 -13.14
N THR A 132 1.22 0.58 -11.85
CA THR A 132 -0.11 0.44 -11.22
C THR A 132 -0.89 1.75 -11.20
N TYR A 133 -0.22 2.88 -10.92
CA TYR A 133 -0.89 4.19 -10.90
C TYR A 133 -1.30 4.64 -12.30
N SER A 134 -0.55 4.27 -13.34
CA SER A 134 -0.95 4.53 -14.73
C SER A 134 -2.30 3.91 -15.03
N PHE A 135 -2.53 2.65 -14.67
CA PHE A 135 -3.81 1.98 -14.87
C PHE A 135 -4.96 2.69 -14.13
N TYR A 136 -4.79 2.95 -12.84
CA TYR A 136 -5.85 3.53 -12.03
C TYR A 136 -6.17 4.98 -12.39
N VAL A 137 -5.15 5.81 -12.58
CA VAL A 137 -5.32 7.24 -12.88
C VAL A 137 -5.84 7.46 -14.30
N THR A 138 -5.32 6.71 -15.30
CA THR A 138 -5.83 6.81 -16.68
C THR A 138 -7.28 6.34 -16.74
N GLY A 139 -7.60 5.18 -16.15
CA GLY A 139 -8.97 4.71 -16.09
C GLY A 139 -9.92 5.70 -15.41
N ALA A 140 -9.51 6.32 -14.31
CA ALA A 140 -10.30 7.33 -13.62
C ALA A 140 -10.48 8.61 -14.47
N SER A 141 -9.45 9.01 -15.21
CA SER A 141 -9.51 10.18 -16.10
C SER A 141 -10.43 9.96 -17.28
N GLU A 142 -10.42 8.76 -17.86
CA GLU A 142 -11.36 8.36 -18.93
C GLU A 142 -12.82 8.36 -18.42
N LEU A 143 -13.05 7.79 -17.25
CA LEU A 143 -14.37 7.81 -16.61
C LEU A 143 -14.87 9.24 -16.37
N LYS A 144 -13.99 10.15 -15.96
CA LYS A 144 -14.29 11.58 -15.81
C LYS A 144 -14.66 12.21 -17.16
N ALA A 145 -13.89 11.95 -18.22
CA ALA A 145 -14.11 12.50 -19.54
C ALA A 145 -15.46 12.09 -20.14
N HIS A 146 -15.93 10.88 -19.84
CA HIS A 146 -17.23 10.36 -20.29
C HIS A 146 -18.40 10.70 -19.36
N GLY A 147 -18.22 11.59 -18.37
CA GLY A 147 -19.28 12.00 -17.43
C GLY A 147 -19.68 10.91 -16.41
N ILE A 148 -19.09 9.73 -16.49
CA ILE A 148 -19.39 8.60 -15.58
C ILE A 148 -18.89 8.90 -14.15
N GLY A 149 -17.94 9.81 -14.01
CA GLY A 149 -17.42 10.24 -12.70
C GLY A 149 -18.49 10.84 -11.79
N GLU A 150 -19.44 11.61 -12.35
CA GLU A 150 -20.59 12.14 -11.59
C GLU A 150 -21.58 11.03 -11.19
N LEU A 151 -21.78 10.04 -12.04
CA LEU A 151 -22.63 8.90 -11.73
C LEU A 151 -22.03 8.04 -10.63
N ILE A 152 -20.72 7.80 -10.67
CA ILE A 152 -20.00 7.04 -9.62
C ILE A 152 -20.05 7.79 -8.29
N THR A 153 -19.76 9.10 -8.27
CA THR A 153 -19.84 9.90 -7.03
C THR A 153 -21.26 9.91 -6.45
N LYS A 154 -22.29 10.06 -7.26
CA LYS A 154 -23.69 9.95 -6.82
C LYS A 154 -24.01 8.57 -6.28
N GLN A 155 -23.49 7.50 -6.90
CA GLN A 155 -23.72 6.13 -6.47
C GLN A 155 -23.04 5.84 -5.10
N PHE A 156 -21.81 6.35 -4.88
CA PHE A 156 -21.10 6.17 -3.61
C PHE A 156 -21.65 7.02 -2.46
N THR A 157 -22.29 8.14 -2.75
CA THR A 157 -22.99 8.98 -1.76
C THR A 157 -24.45 8.61 -1.58
N SER A 158 -24.96 7.64 -2.37
CA SER A 158 -26.29 7.12 -2.23
C SER A 158 -26.51 6.48 -0.85
N ILE A 159 -27.67 6.69 -0.26
CA ILE A 159 -28.07 6.08 1.02
C ILE A 159 -27.88 4.56 1.01
N TRP A 160 -28.13 3.92 -0.14
CA TRP A 160 -27.95 2.49 -0.34
C TRP A 160 -26.49 2.04 -0.28
N ALA A 161 -25.56 2.85 -0.81
CA ALA A 161 -24.13 2.59 -0.70
C ALA A 161 -23.65 2.68 0.75
N ILE A 162 -24.14 3.68 1.50
CA ILE A 162 -23.82 3.84 2.92
C ILE A 162 -24.37 2.65 3.73
N VAL A 163 -25.61 2.24 3.47
CA VAL A 163 -26.20 1.06 4.11
C VAL A 163 -25.40 -0.20 3.81
N PHE A 164 -25.02 -0.41 2.53
CA PHE A 164 -24.19 -1.55 2.14
C PHE A 164 -22.82 -1.53 2.80
N GLN A 165 -22.18 -0.36 2.91
CA GLN A 165 -20.89 -0.19 3.59
C GLN A 165 -20.98 -0.53 5.08
N ILE A 166 -22.04 -0.05 5.76
CA ILE A 166 -22.30 -0.37 7.17
C ILE A 166 -22.52 -1.88 7.35
N LEU A 167 -23.28 -2.49 6.43
CA LEU A 167 -23.56 -3.93 6.45
C LEU A 167 -22.28 -4.75 6.25
N MET A 168 -21.41 -4.35 5.32
CA MET A 168 -20.11 -4.99 5.11
C MET A 168 -19.20 -4.87 6.32
N ILE A 169 -19.10 -3.68 6.92
CA ILE A 169 -18.29 -3.46 8.15
C ILE A 169 -18.86 -4.31 9.30
N THR A 170 -20.17 -4.32 9.47
CA THR A 170 -20.85 -5.14 10.48
C THR A 170 -20.57 -6.63 10.24
N GLY A 171 -20.65 -7.08 8.99
CA GLY A 171 -20.32 -8.45 8.59
C GLY A 171 -18.89 -8.84 8.96
N VAL A 172 -17.92 -7.96 8.69
CA VAL A 172 -16.52 -8.18 9.08
C VAL A 172 -16.38 -8.27 10.60
N ILE A 173 -17.01 -7.37 11.35
CA ILE A 173 -16.99 -7.38 12.83
C ILE A 173 -17.63 -8.70 13.37
N LEU A 174 -18.74 -9.13 12.79
CA LEU A 174 -19.37 -10.39 13.19
C LEU A 174 -18.46 -11.59 12.89
N LEU A 175 -17.79 -11.60 11.73
CA LEU A 175 -16.82 -12.66 11.36
C LEU A 175 -15.65 -12.75 12.35
N THR A 176 -15.17 -11.61 12.88
CA THR A 176 -14.12 -11.61 13.90
C THR A 176 -14.59 -12.14 15.27
N ARG A 177 -15.90 -12.09 15.55
CA ARG A 177 -16.50 -12.61 16.78
C ARG A 177 -16.81 -14.12 16.71
N ILE A 178 -16.77 -14.71 15.52
CA ILE A 178 -16.99 -16.17 15.36
C ILE A 178 -15.81 -16.93 15.98
N ASN A 179 -16.12 -17.82 16.91
CA ASN A 179 -15.12 -18.67 17.54
C ASN A 179 -14.73 -19.83 16.59
N TRP A 180 -13.83 -19.53 15.64
CA TRP A 180 -13.36 -20.47 14.61
C TRP A 180 -12.79 -21.76 15.17
N SER A 181 -12.27 -21.74 16.41
CA SER A 181 -11.74 -22.93 17.07
C SER A 181 -12.83 -23.95 17.40
N ARG A 182 -14.04 -23.51 17.74
CA ARG A 182 -15.20 -24.40 17.93
C ARG A 182 -15.68 -24.98 16.61
N PHE A 183 -15.76 -24.18 15.57
CA PHE A 183 -16.23 -24.63 14.25
C PHE A 183 -15.32 -25.69 13.62
N LEU A 184 -14.01 -25.56 13.79
CA LEU A 184 -13.02 -26.52 13.28
C LEU A 184 -12.96 -27.82 14.12
N LYS A 185 -13.24 -27.77 15.43
CA LYS A 185 -13.31 -28.98 16.28
C LYS A 185 -14.50 -29.88 15.94
N THR A 186 -15.64 -29.29 15.60
CA THR A 186 -16.86 -30.09 15.28
C THR A 186 -16.69 -30.85 13.95
N ARG A 187 -15.88 -30.35 13.01
CA ARG A 187 -15.60 -31.04 11.75
C ARG A 187 -14.63 -32.23 11.91
N LYS A 188 -13.73 -32.20 12.90
CA LYS A 188 -12.79 -33.30 13.17
C LYS A 188 -13.40 -34.46 13.91
N LEU A 189 -14.61 -34.35 14.44
CA LEU A 189 -15.32 -35.42 15.13
C LEU A 189 -16.31 -36.19 14.22
N GLN A 190 -16.44 -35.78 12.93
CA GLN A 190 -17.30 -36.38 11.92
C GLN A 190 -16.54 -37.04 10.75
N SER A 191 -15.21 -37.06 10.80
CA SER A 191 -14.35 -37.83 9.89
C SER A 191 -13.55 -38.86 10.68
#